data_2c08719ec59c53b1ac63dbb7cfcca181
#
_entry.id   2c08719ec59c53b1ac63dbb7cfcca181
#
_cell.length_a   1.000
_cell.length_b   1.000
_cell.length_c   1.000
_cell.angle_alpha   90.00
_cell.angle_beta   90.00
_cell.angle_gamma   90.00
#
_symmetry.space_group_name_H-M   'P 1'
#
loop_
_entity.id
_entity.type
_entity.pdbx_description
1 polymer ?
#
loop_
_entity_poly.entity_id
_entity_poly.type
_entity_poly.pdbx_seq_one_letter_code
_entity_poly.pdbx_strand_id
1 'polypeptide(L)' 'MYFTDRGIEELVERRGSEEVTLSWVAERLVEFVDLNPEFETPVERLATWLARLDDLEED' A
#
# COMPACT_ATOMS: atom_id res chain seq x y z
N MET A 1 -2.42 20.44 4.02
CA MET A 1 -1.97 20.04 3.97
C MET A 1 -1.31 19.30 3.89
N TYR A 2 -1.15 18.87 3.60
CA TYR A 2 -0.71 18.12 3.37
C TYR A 2 0.23 17.51 3.30
N PHE A 3 1.22 17.65 2.67
CA PHE A 3 2.25 17.21 3.55
C PHE A 3 2.20 15.71 3.75
N THR A 4 1.23 15.17 3.40
CA THR A 4 1.03 13.79 3.67
C THR A 4 1.68 12.88 2.68
N ASP A 5 2.27 13.40 1.61
CA ASP A 5 2.92 12.58 0.61
C ASP A 5 4.35 12.21 0.97
N ARG A 6 4.84 12.65 2.11
CA ARG A 6 6.25 12.44 2.43
C ARG A 6 6.61 10.96 2.50
N GLY A 7 5.74 10.14 3.07
CA GLY A 7 6.01 8.72 3.14
C GLY A 7 6.05 8.08 1.76
N ILE A 8 5.14 8.49 0.90
CA ILE A 8 5.10 7.97 -0.45
C ILE A 8 6.34 8.41 -1.21
N GLU A 9 6.74 9.65 -1.03
CA GLU A 9 7.94 10.14 -1.69
C GLU A 9 9.18 9.39 -1.23
N GLU A 10 9.27 9.12 0.06
CA GLU A 10 10.40 8.38 0.57
C GLU A 10 10.44 6.97 0.01
N LEU A 11 9.27 6.35 -0.10
CA LEU A 11 9.21 5.02 -0.67
C LEU A 11 9.75 5.01 -2.09
N VAL A 12 9.34 5.98 -2.89
CA VAL A 12 9.78 6.05 -4.27
C VAL A 12 11.29 6.32 -4.33
N GLU A 13 11.79 7.21 -3.48
CA GLU A 13 13.21 7.51 -3.49
C GLU A 13 14.06 6.32 -3.12
N ARG A 14 13.61 5.55 -2.14
CA ARG A 14 14.43 4.46 -1.64
C ARG A 14 14.28 3.18 -2.44
N ARG A 15 13.10 2.96 -2.98
CA ARG A 15 12.81 1.67 -3.62
C ARG A 15 12.16 1.79 -4.97
N GLY A 16 12.19 2.95 -5.58
CA GLY A 16 11.44 3.16 -6.80
C GLY A 16 11.87 2.30 -7.97
N SER A 17 13.10 1.81 -7.93
CA SER A 17 13.58 0.94 -9.01
C SER A 17 13.46 -0.53 -8.68
N GLU A 18 12.94 -0.88 -7.51
CA GLU A 18 12.80 -2.28 -7.14
C GLU A 18 11.53 -2.86 -7.73
N GLU A 19 11.60 -4.13 -8.03
CA GLU A 19 10.42 -4.85 -8.46
C GLU A 19 10.16 -5.96 -7.45
N VAL A 20 8.96 -6.02 -6.91
CA VAL A 20 8.62 -7.01 -5.92
C VAL A 20 7.30 -7.66 -6.32
N THR A 21 7.08 -8.86 -5.80
CA THR A 21 5.84 -9.54 -6.08
C THR A 21 4.72 -8.96 -5.21
N LEU A 22 3.50 -9.16 -5.67
CA LEU A 22 2.36 -8.75 -4.84
C LEU A 22 2.28 -9.56 -3.57
N SER A 23 2.75 -10.81 -3.61
CA SER A 23 2.80 -11.60 -2.37
C SER A 23 3.69 -10.93 -1.35
N TRP A 24 4.84 -10.44 -1.79
CA TRP A 24 5.73 -9.73 -0.89
C TRP A 24 5.04 -8.53 -0.26
N VAL A 25 4.35 -7.76 -1.11
CA VAL A 25 3.66 -6.57 -0.61
C VAL A 25 2.57 -6.96 0.37
N ALA A 26 1.79 -7.99 0.04
CA ALA A 26 0.72 -8.42 0.93
C ALA A 26 1.26 -8.81 2.30
N GLU A 27 2.40 -9.52 2.31
CA GLU A 27 2.99 -9.91 3.58
C GLU A 27 3.46 -8.70 4.37
N ARG A 28 3.99 -7.69 3.68
CA ARG A 28 4.41 -6.49 4.38
C ARG A 28 3.21 -5.74 4.95
N LEU A 29 2.09 -5.75 4.25
CA LEU A 29 0.88 -5.12 4.79
C LEU A 29 0.41 -5.84 6.05
N VAL A 30 0.47 -7.17 6.04
CA VAL A 30 0.07 -7.92 7.22
C VAL A 30 1.00 -7.59 8.39
N GLU A 31 2.29 -7.53 8.13
CA GLU A 31 3.23 -7.19 9.19
C GLU A 31 2.95 -5.80 9.76
N PHE A 32 2.64 -4.86 8.88
CA PHE A 32 2.36 -3.52 9.34
C PHE A 32 1.13 -3.49 10.24
N VAL A 33 0.08 -4.20 9.86
CA VAL A 33 -1.13 -4.25 10.66
C VAL A 33 -0.87 -4.95 12.00
N ASP A 34 -0.05 -6.01 11.98
CA ASP A 34 0.28 -6.69 13.22
C ASP A 34 0.97 -5.74 14.20
N LEU A 35 1.82 -4.86 13.69
CA LEU A 35 2.53 -3.91 14.54
C LEU A 35 1.67 -2.70 14.86
N ASN A 36 0.68 -2.42 14.03
CA ASN A 36 -0.14 -1.23 14.18
C ASN A 36 -1.61 -1.60 13.95
N PRO A 37 -2.23 -2.31 14.91
CA PRO A 37 -3.59 -2.81 14.71
C PRO A 37 -4.62 -1.72 14.42
N GLU A 38 -4.33 -0.49 14.83
CA GLU A 38 -5.28 0.58 14.62
C GLU A 38 -5.43 0.92 13.13
N PHE A 39 -4.52 0.44 12.28
CA PHE A 39 -4.60 0.72 10.86
C PHE A 39 -5.18 -0.45 10.06
N GLU A 40 -5.77 -1.43 10.74
CA GLU A 40 -6.26 -2.59 10.03
C GLU A 40 -7.28 -2.22 8.94
N THR A 41 -8.27 -1.40 9.28
CA THR A 41 -9.29 -1.04 8.31
C THR A 41 -8.75 -0.24 7.14
N PRO A 42 -7.92 0.81 7.36
CA PRO A 42 -7.35 1.51 6.21
C PRO A 42 -6.51 0.63 5.32
N VAL A 43 -5.74 -0.28 5.90
CA VAL A 43 -4.89 -1.16 5.09
C VAL A 43 -5.73 -2.13 4.29
N GLU A 44 -6.80 -2.67 4.89
CA GLU A 44 -7.69 -3.54 4.16
C GLU A 44 -8.35 -2.82 2.99
N ARG A 45 -8.70 -1.57 3.19
CA ARG A 45 -9.32 -0.81 2.12
C ARG A 45 -8.33 -0.54 0.99
N LEU A 46 -7.08 -0.25 1.34
CA LEU A 46 -6.06 -0.08 0.33
C LEU A 46 -5.87 -1.36 -0.47
N ALA A 47 -5.80 -2.48 0.22
CA ALA A 47 -5.59 -3.76 -0.44
C ALA A 47 -6.75 -4.07 -1.39
N THR A 48 -7.97 -3.82 -0.94
CA THR A 48 -9.13 -4.07 -1.78
C THR A 48 -9.13 -3.15 -2.99
N TRP A 49 -8.77 -1.89 -2.79
CA TRP A 49 -8.71 -0.94 -3.89
C TRP A 49 -7.70 -1.38 -4.93
N LEU A 50 -6.53 -1.81 -4.47
CA LEU A 50 -5.50 -2.30 -5.40
C LEU A 50 -5.97 -3.53 -6.15
N ALA A 51 -6.69 -4.42 -5.47
CA ALA A 51 -7.16 -5.63 -6.12
C ALA A 51 -8.19 -5.35 -7.20
N ARG A 52 -8.86 -4.22 -7.11
CA ARG A 52 -9.96 -3.91 -8.03
C ARG A 52 -9.66 -2.76 -8.97
N LEU A 53 -8.39 -2.46 -9.15
CA LEU A 53 -8.04 -1.36 -10.05
C LEU A 53 -8.56 -1.57 -11.45
N ASP A 54 -8.50 -2.81 -11.94
CA ASP A 54 -8.98 -3.09 -13.28
C ASP A 54 -10.47 -2.81 -13.40
N ASP A 55 -11.22 -3.20 -12.39
CA ASP A 55 -12.66 -2.93 -12.41
C ASP A 55 -12.94 -1.45 -12.46
N LEU A 56 -12.19 -0.67 -11.71
CA LEU A 56 -12.41 0.76 -11.68
C LEU A 56 -12.07 1.40 -13.00
N GLU A 57 -11.09 0.86 -13.71
CA GLU A 57 -10.67 1.44 -14.96
C GLU A 57 -11.56 1.07 -16.12
N GLU A 58 -12.38 0.06 -15.92
CA GLU A 58 -13.18 -0.38 -16.99
C GLU A 58 -14.31 0.48 -17.35
N ASP A 59 -14.72 1.37 -16.57
CA ASP A 59 -15.82 2.15 -16.79
C ASP A 59 -15.69 3.06 -17.80
#